data_636314c83d46b1bb6bed128b52fdec79
#
_entry.id   636314c83d46b1bb6bed128b52fdec79
#
_cell.length_a   1.000
_cell.length_b   1.000
_cell.length_c   1.000
_cell.angle_alpha   90.00
_cell.angle_beta   90.00
_cell.angle_gamma   90.00
#
_symmetry.space_group_name_H-M   'P 1'
#
loop_
_entity.id
_entity.type
_entity.pdbx_description
1 polymer ?
#
loop_
_entity_poly.entity_id
_entity_poly.type
_entity_poly.pdbx_seq_one_letter_code
_entity_poly.pdbx_strand_id
1 'polypeptide(L)'
;MSEPTELAARAEKLDAADDLAGVRARFVLDDVVYLDGNSLGALPAHVPGRVEDVVRRQWGELRIRSWDESGWWTAPERIGDRIAPLVGAAAGQIVVGDSTSVNVFKALVAAVRIAGDGRDEILVDATTFPTDGYIAESAARMTGRTLRPVTPAEVPDALGDRTAAVLLNHVDYRTGRLHDLPSLTAAVRAAGAVSVWDLCHSAGALPVGLDEHGVDLAVGCTYKYLNGGPGSPAYLYVRHGLQDRFDSPLPGWNSHAEPFGMHRDFAAAPGALRGRVGTPDILSMLALEAALDVWDGVPVEAVRAKSLALTDFFLECVEGGRPPRGGGGGAPRAAGPPPRAPGGTDFTTNILTGSARWRRRCLWSAHKGPGGPRTGET
;
A
#
# COMPACT_ATOMS: atom_id res chain seq x y z
N MET A 1 0.99 30.18 22.67
CA MET A 1 -0.23 29.85 21.89
C MET A 1 -0.19 30.72 20.65
N SER A 2 0.02 30.11 19.47
CA SER A 2 -0.07 30.86 18.21
C SER A 2 -1.51 31.28 17.99
N GLU A 3 -1.75 32.55 17.70
CA GLU A 3 -3.10 33.04 17.44
C GLU A 3 -3.67 32.41 16.16
N PRO A 4 -5.00 32.22 16.03
CA PRO A 4 -5.62 31.67 14.81
C PRO A 4 -5.19 32.38 13.53
N THR A 5 -4.82 33.65 13.61
CA THR A 5 -4.31 34.48 12.50
C THR A 5 -2.91 34.04 12.05
N GLU A 6 -2.04 33.64 12.99
CA GLU A 6 -0.69 33.16 12.68
C GLU A 6 -0.73 31.78 11.99
N LEU A 7 -1.59 30.87 12.47
CA LEU A 7 -1.79 29.56 11.84
C LEU A 7 -2.37 29.69 10.43
N ALA A 8 -3.31 30.63 10.22
CA ALA A 8 -3.85 30.90 8.88
C ALA A 8 -2.78 31.43 7.92
N ALA A 9 -1.96 32.39 8.37
CA ALA A 9 -0.86 32.93 7.56
C ALA A 9 0.21 31.88 7.24
N ARG A 10 0.47 30.94 8.17
CA ARG A 10 1.38 29.81 7.95
C ARG A 10 0.80 28.80 6.95
N ALA A 11 -0.50 28.49 7.03
CA ALA A 11 -1.17 27.67 6.02
C ALA A 11 -1.05 28.25 4.62
N GLU A 12 -1.23 29.59 4.48
CA GLU A 12 -1.08 30.29 3.21
C GLU A 12 0.34 30.18 2.64
N LYS A 13 1.36 30.29 3.51
CA LYS A 13 2.75 30.10 3.09
C LYS A 13 3.03 28.67 2.62
N LEU A 14 2.52 27.67 3.31
CA LEU A 14 2.67 26.26 2.92
C LEU A 14 1.96 25.98 1.59
N ASP A 15 0.74 26.53 1.40
CA ASP A 15 0.00 26.39 0.15
C ASP A 15 0.73 27.08 -1.02
N ALA A 16 1.33 28.25 -0.79
CA ALA A 16 2.06 28.98 -1.82
C ALA A 16 3.40 28.34 -2.21
N ALA A 17 4.00 27.55 -1.32
CA ALA A 17 5.26 26.84 -1.54
C ALA A 17 5.06 25.38 -1.98
N ASP A 18 3.81 24.94 -2.25
CA ASP A 18 3.48 23.56 -2.55
C ASP A 18 3.68 23.24 -4.02
N ASP A 19 4.78 22.60 -4.37
CA ASP A 19 5.09 22.14 -5.73
C ASP A 19 4.06 21.10 -6.25
N LEU A 20 3.31 20.44 -5.37
CA LEU A 20 2.26 19.49 -5.71
C LEU A 20 0.85 20.08 -5.75
N ALA A 21 0.69 21.41 -5.60
CA ALA A 21 -0.63 22.06 -5.57
C ALA A 21 -1.49 21.73 -6.81
N GLY A 22 -0.87 21.67 -7.99
CA GLY A 22 -1.54 21.35 -9.26
C GLY A 22 -2.05 19.90 -9.35
N VAL A 23 -1.52 18.97 -8.55
CA VAL A 23 -1.91 17.55 -8.59
C VAL A 23 -3.34 17.34 -8.11
N ARG A 24 -3.83 18.19 -7.19
CA ARG A 24 -5.23 18.13 -6.72
C ARG A 24 -6.25 18.19 -7.85
N ALA A 25 -6.00 18.94 -8.92
CA ALA A 25 -6.90 19.08 -10.06
C ALA A 25 -7.05 17.78 -10.89
N ARG A 26 -6.17 16.79 -10.67
CA ARG A 26 -6.25 15.47 -11.31
C ARG A 26 -7.33 14.56 -10.70
N PHE A 27 -7.99 15.00 -9.60
CA PHE A 27 -9.00 14.23 -8.87
C PHE A 27 -10.38 14.88 -8.94
N VAL A 28 -11.42 14.05 -8.90
CA VAL A 28 -12.79 14.49 -8.71
C VAL A 28 -13.03 14.66 -7.21
N LEU A 29 -13.05 15.90 -6.76
CA LEU A 29 -13.20 16.26 -5.34
C LEU A 29 -14.27 17.31 -5.19
N ASP A 30 -15.19 17.05 -4.27
CA ASP A 30 -16.24 17.98 -3.82
C ASP A 30 -15.74 18.88 -2.67
N ASP A 31 -16.70 19.44 -1.91
CA ASP A 31 -16.43 20.28 -0.74
C ASP A 31 -16.08 19.49 0.52
N VAL A 32 -16.14 18.16 0.50
CA VAL A 32 -15.79 17.30 1.63
C VAL A 32 -14.27 17.28 1.81
N VAL A 33 -13.82 17.39 3.04
CA VAL A 33 -12.42 17.14 3.40
C VAL A 33 -12.24 15.63 3.56
N TYR A 34 -11.86 14.97 2.47
CA TYR A 34 -11.64 13.52 2.44
C TYR A 34 -10.25 13.18 3.00
N LEU A 35 -10.21 12.46 4.12
CA LEU A 35 -8.96 12.09 4.81
C LEU A 35 -8.76 10.57 4.92
N ASP A 36 -9.64 9.77 4.34
CA ASP A 36 -9.62 8.31 4.46
C ASP A 36 -9.02 7.60 3.23
N GLY A 37 -7.99 8.19 2.64
CA GLY A 37 -7.26 7.61 1.51
C GLY A 37 -6.51 6.31 1.84
N ASN A 38 -6.29 6.05 3.13
CA ASN A 38 -5.77 4.79 3.64
C ASN A 38 -6.79 3.64 3.60
N SER A 39 -8.08 3.93 3.42
CA SER A 39 -9.13 2.94 3.21
C SER A 39 -9.52 2.85 1.75
N LEU A 40 -9.71 3.99 1.07
CA LEU A 40 -10.00 4.08 -0.36
C LEU A 40 -9.44 5.39 -0.92
N GLY A 41 -8.66 5.31 -2.01
CA GLY A 41 -8.16 6.49 -2.71
C GLY A 41 -9.27 7.32 -3.36
N ALA A 42 -9.03 8.63 -3.52
CA ALA A 42 -9.96 9.52 -4.21
C ALA A 42 -10.03 9.18 -5.71
N LEU A 43 -11.17 9.49 -6.35
CA LEU A 43 -11.40 9.20 -7.77
C LEU A 43 -10.53 10.10 -8.66
N PRO A 44 -9.61 9.54 -9.47
CA PRO A 44 -8.92 10.31 -10.50
C PRO A 44 -9.86 10.71 -11.64
N ALA A 45 -9.68 11.93 -12.16
CA ALA A 45 -10.61 12.53 -13.13
C ALA A 45 -10.69 11.77 -14.46
N HIS A 46 -9.63 11.05 -14.85
CA HIS A 46 -9.57 10.29 -16.10
C HIS A 46 -10.28 8.94 -16.05
N VAL A 47 -10.48 8.38 -14.85
CA VAL A 47 -11.04 7.02 -14.67
C VAL A 47 -12.43 6.86 -15.26
N PRO A 48 -13.42 7.77 -15.05
CA PRO A 48 -14.77 7.58 -15.61
C PRO A 48 -14.76 7.43 -17.13
N GLY A 49 -14.01 8.28 -17.84
CA GLY A 49 -13.91 8.22 -19.30
C GLY A 49 -13.23 6.94 -19.80
N ARG A 50 -12.20 6.46 -19.09
CA ARG A 50 -11.56 5.18 -19.42
C ARG A 50 -12.52 4.01 -19.25
N VAL A 51 -13.23 3.94 -18.14
CA VAL A 51 -14.20 2.86 -17.89
C VAL A 51 -15.33 2.88 -18.93
N GLU A 52 -15.83 4.07 -19.31
CA GLU A 52 -16.82 4.20 -20.37
C GLU A 52 -16.29 3.67 -21.71
N ASP A 53 -15.06 4.01 -22.11
CA ASP A 53 -14.42 3.48 -23.33
C ASP A 53 -14.27 1.96 -23.28
N VAL A 54 -13.82 1.41 -22.14
CA VAL A 54 -13.68 -0.04 -21.98
C VAL A 54 -15.03 -0.75 -22.17
N VAL A 55 -16.10 -0.22 -21.61
CA VAL A 55 -17.43 -0.85 -21.71
C VAL A 55 -18.02 -0.68 -23.11
N ARG A 56 -18.02 0.53 -23.65
CA ARG A 56 -18.71 0.82 -24.92
C ARG A 56 -17.93 0.32 -26.13
N ARG A 57 -16.69 0.77 -26.27
CA ARG A 57 -15.88 0.48 -27.46
C ARG A 57 -15.17 -0.85 -27.34
N GLN A 58 -14.35 -1.03 -26.30
CA GLN A 58 -13.48 -2.19 -26.23
C GLN A 58 -14.29 -3.48 -26.06
N TRP A 59 -15.22 -3.51 -25.10
CA TRP A 59 -16.09 -4.67 -24.91
C TRP A 59 -17.27 -4.68 -25.91
N GLY A 60 -18.00 -3.59 -26.04
CA GLY A 60 -19.22 -3.53 -26.86
C GLY A 60 -18.98 -3.71 -28.36
N GLU A 61 -17.96 -3.04 -28.92
CA GLU A 61 -17.68 -3.04 -30.36
C GLU A 61 -16.57 -4.01 -30.75
N LEU A 62 -15.41 -3.98 -30.06
CA LEU A 62 -14.26 -4.80 -30.42
C LEU A 62 -14.40 -6.24 -29.90
N ARG A 63 -15.06 -6.46 -28.76
CA ARG A 63 -15.31 -7.78 -28.15
C ARG A 63 -14.00 -8.55 -27.92
N ILE A 64 -13.91 -9.79 -28.41
CA ILE A 64 -12.73 -10.66 -28.22
C ILE A 64 -11.45 -10.04 -28.82
N ARG A 65 -11.54 -9.21 -29.83
CA ARG A 65 -10.37 -8.57 -30.45
C ARG A 65 -9.66 -7.60 -29.52
N SER A 66 -10.31 -7.14 -28.45
CA SER A 66 -9.73 -6.23 -27.47
C SER A 66 -8.57 -6.84 -26.69
N TRP A 67 -8.43 -8.16 -26.67
CA TRP A 67 -7.25 -8.79 -26.11
C TRP A 67 -5.96 -8.28 -26.78
N ASP A 68 -5.98 -8.14 -28.11
CA ASP A 68 -4.85 -7.62 -28.88
C ASP A 68 -5.00 -6.11 -29.16
N GLU A 69 -6.11 -5.69 -29.78
CA GLU A 69 -6.28 -4.31 -30.26
C GLU A 69 -6.35 -3.27 -29.16
N SER A 70 -6.79 -3.65 -27.94
CA SER A 70 -6.86 -2.75 -26.77
C SER A 70 -5.80 -3.09 -25.71
N GLY A 71 -4.93 -4.06 -25.98
CA GLY A 71 -3.83 -4.44 -25.09
C GLY A 71 -4.26 -5.06 -23.76
N TRP A 72 -5.41 -5.75 -23.72
CA TRP A 72 -5.86 -6.41 -22.48
C TRP A 72 -4.90 -7.51 -22.05
N TRP A 73 -4.28 -8.19 -23.03
CA TRP A 73 -3.34 -9.28 -22.76
C TRP A 73 -2.13 -8.84 -21.95
N THR A 74 -1.60 -7.67 -22.26
CA THR A 74 -0.39 -7.13 -21.63
C THR A 74 -0.69 -6.18 -20.46
N ALA A 75 -1.95 -5.96 -20.12
CA ALA A 75 -2.33 -5.03 -19.05
C ALA A 75 -1.71 -5.39 -17.67
N PRO A 76 -1.65 -6.66 -17.23
CA PRO A 76 -1.08 -7.00 -15.93
C PRO A 76 0.37 -6.58 -15.74
N GLU A 77 1.25 -6.80 -16.71
CA GLU A 77 2.67 -6.40 -16.67
C GLU A 77 2.85 -4.92 -16.96
N ARG A 78 2.14 -4.38 -17.97
CA ARG A 78 2.24 -2.95 -18.31
C ARG A 78 1.86 -2.04 -17.15
N ILE A 79 0.82 -2.40 -16.40
CA ILE A 79 0.42 -1.67 -15.19
C ILE A 79 1.42 -1.94 -14.07
N GLY A 80 1.93 -3.16 -13.95
CA GLY A 80 3.00 -3.49 -13.02
C GLY A 80 4.24 -2.62 -13.22
N ASP A 81 4.65 -2.41 -14.47
CA ASP A 81 5.79 -1.54 -14.82
C ASP A 81 5.55 -0.06 -14.48
N ARG A 82 4.29 0.39 -14.44
CA ARG A 82 3.94 1.73 -13.97
C ARG A 82 3.96 1.84 -12.43
N ILE A 83 3.66 0.75 -11.72
CA ILE A 83 3.74 0.69 -10.25
C ILE A 83 5.21 0.57 -9.79
N ALA A 84 6.05 -0.12 -10.56
CA ALA A 84 7.41 -0.44 -10.18
C ALA A 84 8.22 0.77 -9.66
N PRO A 85 8.30 1.93 -10.35
CA PRO A 85 9.05 3.09 -9.86
C PRO A 85 8.47 3.66 -8.55
N LEU A 86 7.17 3.51 -8.29
CA LEU A 86 6.53 4.01 -7.07
C LEU A 86 6.91 3.22 -5.80
N VAL A 87 7.44 2.01 -5.98
CA VAL A 87 7.90 1.14 -4.89
C VAL A 87 9.40 0.84 -4.97
N GLY A 88 10.12 1.50 -5.88
CA GLY A 88 11.57 1.32 -6.05
C GLY A 88 11.95 -0.04 -6.63
N ALA A 89 11.19 -0.52 -7.61
CA ALA A 89 11.47 -1.74 -8.37
C ALA A 89 11.76 -1.43 -9.84
N ALA A 90 12.54 -2.27 -10.50
CA ALA A 90 12.72 -2.24 -11.94
C ALA A 90 11.50 -2.83 -12.68
N ALA A 91 11.35 -2.49 -13.94
CA ALA A 91 10.35 -3.08 -14.83
C ALA A 91 10.49 -4.62 -14.91
N GLY A 92 9.36 -5.32 -15.14
CA GLY A 92 9.32 -6.78 -15.25
C GLY A 92 9.35 -7.53 -13.91
N GLN A 93 9.31 -6.84 -12.77
CA GLN A 93 9.30 -7.46 -11.45
C GLN A 93 7.91 -7.45 -10.78
N ILE A 94 6.97 -6.71 -11.34
CA ILE A 94 5.61 -6.58 -10.79
C ILE A 94 4.59 -7.10 -11.80
N VAL A 95 3.66 -7.88 -11.31
CA VAL A 95 2.46 -8.29 -12.04
C VAL A 95 1.21 -7.91 -11.25
N VAL A 96 0.23 -7.33 -11.95
CA VAL A 96 -1.05 -6.93 -11.35
C VAL A 96 -2.10 -8.01 -11.58
N GLY A 97 -2.82 -8.35 -10.52
CA GLY A 97 -3.90 -9.34 -10.56
C GLY A 97 -4.32 -9.80 -9.18
N ASP A 98 -5.45 -10.47 -9.12
CA ASP A 98 -6.03 -11.03 -7.90
C ASP A 98 -6.26 -9.99 -6.78
N SER A 99 -6.55 -10.44 -5.58
CA SER A 99 -6.59 -9.63 -4.37
C SER A 99 -5.27 -9.71 -3.59
N THR A 100 -5.05 -8.79 -2.65
CA THR A 100 -3.91 -8.86 -1.73
C THR A 100 -3.88 -10.21 -1.00
N SER A 101 -5.02 -10.69 -0.52
CA SER A 101 -5.11 -11.99 0.18
C SER A 101 -4.60 -13.16 -0.68
N VAL A 102 -4.99 -13.21 -1.96
CA VAL A 102 -4.51 -14.24 -2.89
C VAL A 102 -3.01 -14.07 -3.15
N ASN A 103 -2.54 -12.84 -3.30
CA ASN A 103 -1.12 -12.56 -3.53
C ASN A 103 -0.25 -12.88 -2.30
N VAL A 104 -0.72 -12.60 -1.07
CA VAL A 104 -0.05 -13.05 0.18
C VAL A 104 0.08 -14.56 0.20
N PHE A 105 -1.00 -15.29 -0.12
CA PHE A 105 -0.96 -16.75 -0.18
C PHE A 105 0.07 -17.26 -1.22
N LYS A 106 0.03 -16.70 -2.44
CA LYS A 106 1.00 -17.07 -3.48
C LYS A 106 2.44 -16.79 -3.05
N ALA A 107 2.68 -15.60 -2.50
CA ALA A 107 4.01 -15.18 -2.06
C ALA A 107 4.55 -16.08 -0.93
N LEU A 108 3.74 -16.36 0.10
CA LEU A 108 4.18 -17.20 1.23
C LEU A 108 4.47 -18.64 0.81
N VAL A 109 3.60 -19.26 0.02
CA VAL A 109 3.84 -20.63 -0.44
C VAL A 109 5.07 -20.68 -1.34
N ALA A 110 5.24 -19.71 -2.25
CA ALA A 110 6.44 -19.62 -3.08
C ALA A 110 7.71 -19.38 -2.24
N ALA A 111 7.64 -18.52 -1.22
CA ALA A 111 8.75 -18.27 -0.29
C ALA A 111 9.21 -19.54 0.40
N VAL A 112 8.27 -20.35 0.91
CA VAL A 112 8.57 -21.66 1.52
C VAL A 112 9.23 -22.61 0.53
N ARG A 113 8.74 -22.68 -0.71
CA ARG A 113 9.32 -23.50 -1.79
C ARG A 113 10.74 -23.02 -2.17
N ILE A 114 10.96 -21.72 -2.21
CA ILE A 114 12.28 -21.11 -2.45
C ILE A 114 13.26 -21.45 -1.31
N ALA A 115 12.81 -21.41 -0.06
CA ALA A 115 13.65 -21.73 1.09
C ALA A 115 14.05 -23.20 1.15
N GLY A 116 13.23 -24.12 0.62
CA GLY A 116 13.49 -25.55 0.56
C GLY A 116 13.07 -26.32 1.81
N ASP A 117 13.25 -27.65 1.77
CA ASP A 117 12.68 -28.58 2.77
C ASP A 117 13.37 -28.54 4.14
N GLY A 118 14.58 -28.01 4.24
CA GLY A 118 15.32 -27.95 5.51
C GLY A 118 14.80 -26.89 6.49
N ARG A 119 13.84 -26.04 6.07
CA ARG A 119 13.29 -24.93 6.84
C ARG A 119 11.80 -25.10 7.05
N ASP A 120 11.34 -25.15 8.29
CA ASP A 120 9.99 -25.57 8.66
C ASP A 120 9.19 -24.52 9.42
N GLU A 121 9.69 -23.26 9.51
CA GLU A 121 9.05 -22.20 10.27
C GLU A 121 8.77 -20.98 9.38
N ILE A 122 7.57 -20.41 9.53
CA ILE A 122 7.20 -19.12 8.96
C ILE A 122 7.04 -18.13 10.11
N LEU A 123 7.77 -17.02 10.09
CA LEU A 123 7.55 -15.90 11.00
C LEU A 123 6.51 -14.95 10.40
N VAL A 124 5.60 -14.46 11.23
CA VAL A 124 4.60 -13.46 10.83
C VAL A 124 4.53 -12.36 11.88
N ASP A 125 4.36 -11.10 11.43
CA ASP A 125 4.11 -10.00 12.34
C ASP A 125 2.87 -10.28 13.19
N ALA A 126 3.04 -10.40 14.51
CA ALA A 126 1.96 -10.65 15.46
C ALA A 126 0.90 -9.54 15.50
N THR A 127 1.23 -8.37 14.94
CA THR A 127 0.36 -7.20 14.88
C THR A 127 -0.17 -6.92 13.47
N THR A 128 0.09 -7.82 12.52
CA THR A 128 -0.32 -7.69 11.12
C THR A 128 -1.82 -7.45 10.95
N PHE A 129 -2.21 -6.98 9.76
CA PHE A 129 -3.62 -6.94 9.40
C PHE A 129 -4.23 -8.36 9.51
N PRO A 130 -5.41 -8.54 10.14
CA PRO A 130 -5.93 -9.88 10.46
C PRO A 130 -5.94 -10.85 9.30
N THR A 131 -6.25 -10.39 8.08
CA THR A 131 -6.28 -11.24 6.89
C THR A 131 -4.92 -11.86 6.58
N ASP A 132 -3.82 -11.11 6.74
CA ASP A 132 -2.46 -11.63 6.50
C ASP A 132 -2.15 -12.77 7.47
N GLY A 133 -2.53 -12.62 8.75
CA GLY A 133 -2.43 -13.67 9.75
C GLY A 133 -3.24 -14.93 9.38
N TYR A 134 -4.49 -14.75 8.93
CA TYR A 134 -5.34 -15.89 8.51
C TYR A 134 -4.74 -16.62 7.30
N ILE A 135 -4.23 -15.87 6.32
CA ILE A 135 -3.60 -16.44 5.13
C ILE A 135 -2.29 -17.12 5.49
N ALA A 136 -1.47 -16.52 6.36
CA ALA A 136 -0.21 -17.11 6.83
C ALA A 136 -0.46 -18.44 7.56
N GLU A 137 -1.48 -18.52 8.41
CA GLU A 137 -1.87 -19.77 9.09
C GLU A 137 -2.30 -20.84 8.09
N SER A 138 -3.10 -20.46 7.08
CA SER A 138 -3.54 -21.38 6.03
C SER A 138 -2.36 -21.88 5.19
N ALA A 139 -1.45 -20.98 4.78
CA ALA A 139 -0.26 -21.31 4.01
C ALA A 139 0.68 -22.25 4.81
N ALA A 140 0.88 -21.98 6.11
CA ALA A 140 1.68 -22.83 7.00
C ALA A 140 1.13 -24.25 7.07
N ARG A 141 -0.20 -24.41 7.29
CA ARG A 141 -0.85 -25.72 7.30
C ARG A 141 -0.70 -26.46 5.98
N MET A 142 -0.92 -25.76 4.86
CA MET A 142 -0.86 -26.40 3.52
C MET A 142 0.55 -26.83 3.14
N THR A 143 1.57 -26.13 3.64
CA THR A 143 2.98 -26.42 3.35
C THR A 143 3.64 -27.31 4.42
N GLY A 144 2.90 -27.69 5.47
CA GLY A 144 3.42 -28.47 6.59
C GLY A 144 4.44 -27.70 7.42
N ARG A 145 4.33 -26.38 7.49
CA ARG A 145 5.22 -25.49 8.26
C ARG A 145 4.56 -25.03 9.56
N THR A 146 5.37 -24.64 10.52
CA THR A 146 4.89 -24.03 11.77
C THR A 146 4.82 -22.52 11.59
N LEU A 147 3.67 -21.91 11.95
CA LEU A 147 3.55 -20.47 12.03
C LEU A 147 3.97 -19.95 13.40
N ARG A 148 4.87 -18.97 13.44
CA ARG A 148 5.31 -18.31 14.67
C ARG A 148 5.07 -16.80 14.59
N PRO A 149 4.05 -16.29 15.30
CA PRO A 149 3.85 -14.85 15.43
C PRO A 149 4.97 -14.21 16.28
N VAL A 150 5.52 -13.10 15.78
CA VAL A 150 6.55 -12.30 16.47
C VAL A 150 6.30 -10.82 16.18
N THR A 151 6.67 -9.93 17.08
CA THR A 151 6.64 -8.50 16.72
C THR A 151 7.80 -8.16 15.79
N PRO A 152 7.70 -7.13 14.93
CA PRO A 152 8.78 -6.73 14.04
C PRO A 152 10.11 -6.46 14.77
N ALA A 153 10.07 -6.00 16.02
CA ALA A 153 11.26 -5.78 16.84
C ALA A 153 11.95 -7.08 17.29
N GLU A 154 11.19 -8.16 17.41
CA GLU A 154 11.70 -9.48 17.82
C GLU A 154 12.20 -10.33 16.65
N VAL A 155 11.92 -9.92 15.40
CA VAL A 155 12.29 -10.68 14.20
C VAL A 155 13.79 -11.02 14.18
N PRO A 156 14.73 -10.08 14.42
CA PRO A 156 16.16 -10.41 14.37
C PRO A 156 16.57 -11.55 15.34
N ASP A 157 16.01 -11.57 16.54
CA ASP A 157 16.28 -12.58 17.56
C ASP A 157 15.53 -13.91 17.31
N ALA A 158 14.43 -13.85 16.57
CA ALA A 158 13.61 -15.01 16.25
C ALA A 158 14.11 -15.78 15.02
N LEU A 159 14.94 -15.15 14.18
CA LEU A 159 15.50 -15.76 12.97
C LEU A 159 16.46 -16.92 13.31
N GLY A 160 16.43 -17.97 12.51
CA GLY A 160 17.30 -19.11 12.65
C GLY A 160 17.29 -20.04 11.44
N ASP A 161 18.03 -21.16 11.54
CA ASP A 161 18.17 -22.14 10.47
C ASP A 161 16.83 -22.80 10.06
N ARG A 162 15.84 -22.75 10.96
CA ARG A 162 14.49 -23.26 10.69
C ARG A 162 13.60 -22.27 9.95
N THR A 163 13.93 -20.99 9.93
CA THR A 163 13.08 -19.95 9.32
C THR A 163 13.09 -20.07 7.81
N ALA A 164 11.95 -20.37 7.19
CA ALA A 164 11.76 -20.43 5.74
C ALA A 164 11.37 -19.06 5.16
N ALA A 165 10.40 -18.40 5.78
CA ALA A 165 9.86 -17.13 5.30
C ALA A 165 9.48 -16.22 6.47
N VAL A 166 9.47 -14.90 6.19
CA VAL A 166 9.06 -13.87 7.14
C VAL A 166 8.07 -12.95 6.44
N LEU A 167 6.82 -12.87 6.93
CA LEU A 167 5.79 -11.94 6.45
C LEU A 167 5.68 -10.74 7.39
N LEU A 168 5.90 -9.56 6.86
CA LEU A 168 5.86 -8.30 7.58
C LEU A 168 5.03 -7.24 6.84
N ASN A 169 4.33 -6.38 7.60
CA ASN A 169 3.78 -5.14 7.07
C ASN A 169 4.84 -4.04 7.10
N HIS A 170 4.95 -3.23 6.06
CA HIS A 170 5.86 -2.08 6.07
C HIS A 170 5.34 -0.95 6.98
N VAL A 171 4.02 -0.75 7.00
CA VAL A 171 3.35 0.22 7.88
C VAL A 171 2.26 -0.48 8.67
N ASP A 172 2.29 -0.37 10.00
CA ASP A 172 1.22 -0.89 10.89
C ASP A 172 -0.07 -0.10 10.66
N TYR A 173 -1.13 -0.78 10.22
CA TYR A 173 -2.40 -0.15 9.84
C TYR A 173 -3.15 0.55 10.98
N ARG A 174 -2.87 0.22 12.25
CA ARG A 174 -3.55 0.78 13.43
C ARG A 174 -2.83 1.99 13.99
N THR A 175 -1.50 1.96 13.97
CA THR A 175 -0.65 2.94 14.63
C THR A 175 0.04 3.89 13.65
N GLY A 176 0.08 3.53 12.34
CA GLY A 176 0.86 4.23 11.33
C GLY A 176 2.38 4.08 11.51
N ARG A 177 2.82 3.14 12.35
CA ARG A 177 4.25 2.93 12.58
C ARG A 177 4.91 2.37 11.33
N LEU A 178 5.93 3.06 10.85
CA LEU A 178 6.81 2.60 9.80
C LEU A 178 7.87 1.65 10.39
N HIS A 179 7.93 0.42 9.86
CA HIS A 179 8.94 -0.56 10.24
C HIS A 179 10.21 -0.37 9.41
N ASP A 180 11.36 -0.75 9.98
CA ASP A 180 12.66 -0.65 9.33
C ASP A 180 12.83 -1.77 8.29
N LEU A 181 12.23 -1.58 7.10
CA LEU A 181 12.27 -2.53 5.99
C LEU A 181 13.73 -2.86 5.59
N PRO A 182 14.66 -1.90 5.46
CA PRO A 182 16.04 -2.21 5.11
C PRO A 182 16.73 -3.16 6.09
N SER A 183 16.71 -2.83 7.38
CA SER A 183 17.40 -3.63 8.41
C SER A 183 16.75 -5.01 8.59
N LEU A 184 15.42 -5.08 8.60
CA LEU A 184 14.71 -6.35 8.73
C LEU A 184 14.92 -7.26 7.51
N THR A 185 14.89 -6.70 6.29
CA THR A 185 15.17 -7.47 5.07
C THR A 185 16.60 -8.00 5.08
N ALA A 186 17.57 -7.17 5.48
CA ALA A 186 18.97 -7.60 5.59
C ALA A 186 19.15 -8.75 6.59
N ALA A 187 18.50 -8.68 7.76
CA ALA A 187 18.53 -9.73 8.76
C ALA A 187 17.90 -11.04 8.26
N VAL A 188 16.73 -10.97 7.63
CA VAL A 188 16.03 -12.13 7.03
C VAL A 188 16.92 -12.82 6.00
N ARG A 189 17.54 -12.06 5.11
CA ARG A 189 18.45 -12.59 4.09
C ARG A 189 19.74 -13.19 4.68
N ALA A 190 20.30 -12.54 5.70
CA ALA A 190 21.48 -13.07 6.39
C ALA A 190 21.21 -14.42 7.07
N ALA A 191 19.98 -14.64 7.56
CA ALA A 191 19.54 -15.93 8.07
C ALA A 191 19.21 -16.95 6.96
N GLY A 192 19.27 -16.58 5.68
CA GLY A 192 18.93 -17.43 4.55
C GLY A 192 17.43 -17.70 4.40
N ALA A 193 16.59 -16.91 5.04
CA ALA A 193 15.13 -16.93 4.89
C ALA A 193 14.68 -16.01 3.75
N VAL A 194 13.40 -16.11 3.35
CA VAL A 194 12.79 -15.31 2.28
C VAL A 194 11.89 -14.23 2.90
N SER A 195 12.12 -12.98 2.53
CA SER A 195 11.29 -11.84 2.98
C SER A 195 10.04 -11.70 2.12
N VAL A 196 8.89 -11.50 2.75
CA VAL A 196 7.61 -11.16 2.13
C VAL A 196 7.06 -9.91 2.80
N TRP A 197 6.89 -8.83 2.05
CA TRP A 197 6.41 -7.55 2.58
C TRP A 197 5.01 -7.21 2.08
N ASP A 198 4.11 -6.85 3.00
CA ASP A 198 2.85 -6.18 2.65
C ASP A 198 3.07 -4.66 2.62
N LEU A 199 2.81 -4.07 1.46
CA LEU A 199 2.98 -2.66 1.15
C LEU A 199 1.65 -1.91 1.03
N CYS A 200 0.54 -2.48 1.49
CA CYS A 200 -0.80 -1.90 1.36
C CYS A 200 -0.92 -0.48 1.93
N HIS A 201 -0.09 -0.12 2.91
CA HIS A 201 -0.08 1.19 3.53
C HIS A 201 1.17 2.02 3.23
N SER A 202 2.03 1.58 2.32
CA SER A 202 3.24 2.32 1.92
C SER A 202 3.33 2.65 0.44
N ALA A 203 2.86 1.76 -0.44
CA ALA A 203 2.89 2.00 -1.88
C ALA A 203 2.07 3.24 -2.26
N GLY A 204 2.72 4.25 -2.84
CA GLY A 204 2.10 5.54 -3.15
C GLY A 204 1.98 6.51 -1.97
N ALA A 205 2.42 6.15 -0.77
CA ALA A 205 2.43 7.03 0.40
C ALA A 205 3.85 7.47 0.79
N LEU A 206 4.83 6.61 0.57
CA LEU A 206 6.23 6.84 0.94
C LEU A 206 7.18 6.02 0.05
N PRO A 207 8.45 6.42 -0.08
CA PRO A 207 9.47 5.62 -0.76
C PRO A 207 9.67 4.27 -0.07
N VAL A 208 9.77 3.18 -0.86
CA VAL A 208 9.93 1.82 -0.36
C VAL A 208 11.32 1.26 -0.65
N GLY A 209 11.81 1.39 -1.90
CA GLY A 209 13.15 0.95 -2.30
C GLY A 209 13.31 -0.57 -2.36
N LEU A 210 12.38 -1.30 -3.00
CA LEU A 210 12.39 -2.77 -3.02
C LEU A 210 13.70 -3.36 -3.55
N ASP A 211 14.19 -2.87 -4.68
CA ASP A 211 15.43 -3.36 -5.29
C ASP A 211 16.66 -2.93 -4.49
N GLU A 212 16.70 -1.67 -4.03
CA GLU A 212 17.79 -1.11 -3.23
C GLU A 212 18.02 -1.93 -1.96
N HIS A 213 16.94 -2.30 -1.28
CA HIS A 213 17.01 -3.05 -0.03
C HIS A 213 16.98 -4.57 -0.22
N GLY A 214 16.91 -5.03 -1.47
CA GLY A 214 16.98 -6.44 -1.83
C GLY A 214 15.82 -7.27 -1.28
N VAL A 215 14.62 -6.69 -1.23
CA VAL A 215 13.39 -7.40 -0.87
C VAL A 215 13.17 -8.58 -1.81
N ASP A 216 12.77 -9.73 -1.29
CA ASP A 216 12.60 -10.94 -2.11
C ASP A 216 11.23 -10.96 -2.79
N LEU A 217 10.18 -10.82 -2.01
CA LEU A 217 8.78 -10.80 -2.46
C LEU A 217 8.03 -9.67 -1.77
N ALA A 218 7.10 -9.03 -2.46
CA ALA A 218 6.18 -8.07 -1.86
C ALA A 218 4.81 -8.12 -2.51
N VAL A 219 3.81 -7.71 -1.77
CA VAL A 219 2.42 -7.58 -2.23
C VAL A 219 1.89 -6.22 -1.83
N GLY A 220 0.86 -5.73 -2.53
CA GLY A 220 0.19 -4.50 -2.12
C GLY A 220 -1.14 -4.33 -2.84
N CYS A 221 -2.06 -3.62 -2.20
CA CYS A 221 -3.32 -3.23 -2.82
C CYS A 221 -3.14 -1.96 -3.66
N THR A 222 -4.04 -1.74 -4.59
CA THR A 222 -4.00 -0.57 -5.48
C THR A 222 -5.15 0.42 -5.24
N TYR A 223 -6.17 0.02 -4.47
CA TYR A 223 -7.35 0.85 -4.22
C TYR A 223 -7.16 1.95 -3.17
N LYS A 224 -6.05 1.91 -2.40
CA LYS A 224 -5.71 2.93 -1.40
C LYS A 224 -4.97 4.10 -2.06
N TYR A 225 -3.68 4.24 -1.79
CA TYR A 225 -2.88 5.40 -2.25
C TYR A 225 -2.57 5.40 -3.75
N LEU A 226 -2.69 4.25 -4.44
CA LEU A 226 -2.58 4.19 -5.88
C LEU A 226 -3.89 4.54 -6.62
N ASN A 227 -4.97 4.82 -5.88
CA ASN A 227 -6.24 5.36 -6.37
C ASN A 227 -6.96 4.50 -7.42
N GLY A 228 -6.68 3.19 -7.49
CA GLY A 228 -7.22 2.28 -8.49
C GLY A 228 -8.74 2.04 -8.41
N GLY A 229 -9.39 2.52 -7.35
CA GLY A 229 -10.83 2.40 -7.14
C GLY A 229 -11.26 1.13 -6.39
N PRO A 230 -12.55 1.03 -6.02
CA PRO A 230 -13.07 -0.09 -5.23
C PRO A 230 -12.92 -1.41 -5.98
N GLY A 231 -12.36 -2.42 -5.29
CA GLY A 231 -12.11 -3.73 -5.88
C GLY A 231 -10.96 -3.80 -6.89
N SER A 232 -10.16 -2.74 -7.01
CA SER A 232 -8.99 -2.72 -7.89
C SER A 232 -8.04 -3.87 -7.57
N PRO A 233 -7.48 -4.54 -8.59
CA PRO A 233 -6.61 -5.70 -8.40
C PRO A 233 -5.34 -5.32 -7.65
N ALA A 234 -4.84 -6.24 -6.85
CA ALA A 234 -3.57 -6.10 -6.14
C ALA A 234 -2.38 -6.32 -7.07
N TYR A 235 -1.17 -6.14 -6.54
CA TYR A 235 0.05 -6.48 -7.26
C TYR A 235 0.93 -7.43 -6.44
N LEU A 236 1.74 -8.19 -7.17
CA LEU A 236 2.77 -9.08 -6.65
C LEU A 236 4.11 -8.66 -7.26
N TYR A 237 5.09 -8.36 -6.40
CA TYR A 237 6.48 -8.15 -6.76
C TYR A 237 7.28 -9.44 -6.51
N VAL A 238 8.08 -9.81 -7.50
CA VAL A 238 9.04 -10.92 -7.42
C VAL A 238 10.40 -10.40 -7.85
N ARG A 239 11.36 -10.35 -6.94
CA ARG A 239 12.74 -9.91 -7.22
C ARG A 239 13.30 -10.68 -8.41
N HIS A 240 13.94 -9.98 -9.35
CA HIS A 240 14.42 -10.54 -10.61
C HIS A 240 15.20 -11.85 -10.44
N GLY A 241 16.14 -11.90 -9.49
CA GLY A 241 16.94 -13.12 -9.24
C GLY A 241 16.16 -14.29 -8.60
N LEU A 242 14.89 -14.12 -8.27
CA LEU A 242 14.01 -15.18 -7.74
C LEU A 242 12.94 -15.63 -8.71
N GLN A 243 12.74 -14.93 -9.82
CA GLN A 243 11.63 -15.18 -10.73
C GLN A 243 11.62 -16.63 -11.25
N ASP A 244 12.77 -17.19 -11.61
CA ASP A 244 12.84 -18.59 -12.09
C ASP A 244 12.58 -19.63 -11.00
N ARG A 245 12.72 -19.23 -9.73
CA ARG A 245 12.44 -20.06 -8.56
C ARG A 245 11.05 -19.83 -7.97
N PHE A 246 10.34 -18.79 -8.42
CA PHE A 246 8.99 -18.48 -7.98
C PHE A 246 8.01 -19.52 -8.51
N ASP A 247 7.64 -20.49 -7.68
CA ASP A 247 6.68 -21.54 -7.99
C ASP A 247 5.33 -21.20 -7.33
N SER A 248 4.41 -20.64 -8.15
CA SER A 248 3.08 -20.24 -7.70
C SER A 248 2.24 -21.47 -7.31
N PRO A 249 1.56 -21.47 -6.14
CA PRO A 249 0.63 -22.53 -5.77
C PRO A 249 -0.67 -22.51 -6.58
N LEU A 250 -0.91 -21.46 -7.36
CA LEU A 250 -2.09 -21.26 -8.19
C LEU A 250 -1.67 -21.12 -9.67
N PRO A 251 -1.18 -22.18 -10.30
CA PRO A 251 -0.89 -22.16 -11.74
C PRO A 251 -2.21 -22.02 -12.51
N GLY A 252 -2.17 -21.23 -13.58
CA GLY A 252 -3.33 -21.03 -14.42
C GLY A 252 -2.97 -20.83 -15.88
N TRP A 253 -3.94 -20.83 -16.77
CA TRP A 253 -3.73 -20.67 -18.19
C TRP A 253 -2.98 -19.36 -18.53
N ASN A 254 -3.24 -18.29 -17.76
CA ASN A 254 -2.65 -16.98 -17.98
C ASN A 254 -1.19 -16.87 -17.49
N SER A 255 -0.72 -17.86 -16.71
CA SER A 255 0.68 -17.97 -16.27
C SER A 255 1.45 -19.08 -17.00
N HIS A 256 0.86 -19.70 -18.02
CA HIS A 256 1.53 -20.69 -18.85
C HIS A 256 2.46 -20.03 -19.87
N ALA A 257 3.59 -20.64 -20.16
CA ALA A 257 4.56 -20.16 -21.16
C ALA A 257 3.94 -20.06 -22.58
N GLU A 258 3.03 -20.98 -22.89
CA GLU A 258 2.27 -21.03 -24.13
C GLU A 258 0.77 -21.10 -23.84
N PRO A 259 0.12 -19.99 -23.43
CA PRO A 259 -1.25 -20.01 -22.91
C PRO A 259 -2.30 -20.49 -23.91
N PHE A 260 -2.05 -20.31 -25.22
CA PHE A 260 -2.95 -20.73 -26.29
C PHE A 260 -2.61 -22.12 -26.86
N GLY A 261 -1.51 -22.75 -26.40
CA GLY A 261 -1.13 -24.10 -26.80
C GLY A 261 -2.05 -25.19 -26.24
N MET A 262 -2.88 -24.85 -25.23
CA MET A 262 -3.81 -25.76 -24.55
C MET A 262 -3.16 -27.07 -24.10
N HIS A 263 -1.90 -26.98 -23.70
CA HIS A 263 -1.12 -28.12 -23.22
C HIS A 263 -1.72 -28.65 -21.90
N ARG A 264 -1.65 -29.98 -21.71
CA ARG A 264 -2.09 -30.60 -20.47
C ARG A 264 -1.12 -30.33 -19.31
N ASP A 265 0.17 -30.32 -19.62
CA ASP A 265 1.20 -30.14 -18.62
C ASP A 265 1.56 -28.64 -18.48
N PHE A 266 1.65 -28.19 -17.25
CA PHE A 266 1.94 -26.78 -16.97
C PHE A 266 3.43 -26.47 -17.13
N ALA A 267 3.72 -25.46 -17.93
CA ALA A 267 5.03 -24.82 -18.04
C ALA A 267 4.87 -23.35 -17.66
N ALA A 268 5.60 -22.91 -16.63
CA ALA A 268 5.47 -21.55 -16.12
C ALA A 268 5.99 -20.51 -17.13
N ALA A 269 5.27 -19.40 -17.27
CA ALA A 269 5.72 -18.24 -18.01
C ALA A 269 7.03 -17.68 -17.43
N PRO A 270 7.84 -16.97 -18.21
CA PRO A 270 9.06 -16.33 -17.71
C PRO A 270 8.72 -15.14 -16.79
N GLY A 271 9.67 -14.79 -15.94
CA GLY A 271 9.60 -13.59 -15.13
C GLY A 271 8.47 -13.60 -14.09
N ALA A 272 8.00 -12.42 -13.71
CA ALA A 272 6.90 -12.26 -12.75
C ALA A 272 5.54 -12.74 -13.33
N LEU A 273 5.43 -12.97 -14.64
CA LEU A 273 4.20 -13.42 -15.29
C LEU A 273 3.70 -14.77 -14.77
N ARG A 274 4.60 -15.61 -14.24
CA ARG A 274 4.22 -16.87 -13.55
C ARG A 274 3.42 -16.67 -12.28
N GLY A 275 3.34 -15.43 -11.78
CA GLY A 275 2.44 -15.04 -10.69
C GLY A 275 0.99 -14.80 -11.11
N ARG A 276 0.66 -14.78 -12.41
CA ARG A 276 -0.71 -14.72 -12.90
C ARG A 276 -1.46 -16.03 -12.61
N VAL A 277 -2.79 -15.98 -12.67
CA VAL A 277 -3.63 -17.17 -12.45
C VAL A 277 -4.58 -17.36 -13.64
N GLY A 278 -5.79 -16.85 -13.53
CA GLY A 278 -6.83 -16.95 -14.55
C GLY A 278 -6.97 -15.69 -15.39
N THR A 279 -8.13 -15.54 -16.01
CA THR A 279 -8.51 -14.34 -16.74
C THR A 279 -8.51 -13.12 -15.84
N PRO A 280 -7.75 -12.06 -16.15
CA PRO A 280 -7.69 -10.87 -15.31
C PRO A 280 -9.00 -10.09 -15.35
N ASP A 281 -9.30 -9.35 -14.28
CA ASP A 281 -10.40 -8.41 -14.22
C ASP A 281 -10.08 -7.14 -15.03
N ILE A 282 -10.48 -7.14 -16.29
CA ILE A 282 -10.12 -6.09 -17.25
C ILE A 282 -10.73 -4.74 -16.88
N LEU A 283 -11.99 -4.69 -16.40
CA LEU A 283 -12.64 -3.42 -16.09
C LEU A 283 -11.91 -2.67 -14.98
N SER A 284 -11.65 -3.33 -13.86
CA SER A 284 -10.95 -2.70 -12.73
C SER A 284 -9.46 -2.48 -13.03
N MET A 285 -8.83 -3.36 -13.80
CA MET A 285 -7.44 -3.23 -14.20
C MET A 285 -7.20 -2.01 -15.09
N LEU A 286 -8.06 -1.74 -16.07
CA LEU A 286 -7.94 -0.56 -16.93
C LEU A 286 -8.39 0.73 -16.22
N ALA A 287 -9.28 0.63 -15.23
CA ALA A 287 -9.54 1.74 -14.32
C ALA A 287 -8.29 2.10 -13.50
N LEU A 288 -7.58 1.10 -12.96
CA LEU A 288 -6.29 1.29 -12.29
C LEU A 288 -5.25 1.90 -13.23
N GLU A 289 -5.15 1.43 -14.46
CA GLU A 289 -4.22 2.00 -15.45
C GLU A 289 -4.43 3.51 -15.61
N ALA A 290 -5.68 3.94 -15.79
CA ALA A 290 -6.02 5.36 -15.87
C ALA A 290 -5.77 6.10 -14.54
N ALA A 291 -6.00 5.44 -13.41
CA ALA A 291 -5.73 6.04 -12.11
C ALA A 291 -4.25 6.37 -11.90
N LEU A 292 -3.36 5.56 -12.44
CA LEU A 292 -1.91 5.79 -12.34
C LEU A 292 -1.43 7.03 -13.10
N ASP A 293 -2.25 7.64 -13.98
CA ASP A 293 -1.90 8.89 -14.66
C ASP A 293 -1.72 10.07 -13.68
N VAL A 294 -2.29 9.97 -12.47
CA VAL A 294 -2.08 11.00 -11.43
C VAL A 294 -0.63 11.07 -10.94
N TRP A 295 0.14 10.00 -11.16
CA TRP A 295 1.55 9.90 -10.76
C TRP A 295 2.52 10.44 -11.80
N ASP A 296 2.06 10.82 -13.00
CA ASP A 296 2.92 11.35 -14.04
C ASP A 296 3.57 12.66 -13.58
N GLY A 297 4.91 12.64 -13.45
CA GLY A 297 5.70 13.75 -12.95
C GLY A 297 5.56 14.03 -11.45
N VAL A 298 5.05 13.07 -10.67
CA VAL A 298 4.92 13.19 -9.20
C VAL A 298 5.91 12.25 -8.51
N PRO A 299 7.04 12.75 -7.99
CA PRO A 299 7.97 11.93 -7.22
C PRO A 299 7.36 11.52 -5.88
N VAL A 300 7.49 10.24 -5.51
CA VAL A 300 6.97 9.71 -4.24
C VAL A 300 7.65 10.37 -3.03
N GLU A 301 8.90 10.80 -3.17
CA GLU A 301 9.67 11.55 -2.17
C GLU A 301 9.02 12.92 -1.87
N ALA A 302 8.56 13.62 -2.91
CA ALA A 302 7.85 14.89 -2.75
C ALA A 302 6.50 14.70 -2.05
N VAL A 303 5.78 13.62 -2.38
CA VAL A 303 4.55 13.21 -1.69
C VAL A 303 4.84 12.96 -0.21
N ARG A 304 5.90 12.22 0.12
CA ARG A 304 6.29 11.94 1.51
C ARG A 304 6.67 13.23 2.26
N ALA A 305 7.48 14.09 1.68
CA ALA A 305 7.86 15.36 2.28
C ALA A 305 6.64 16.24 2.61
N LYS A 306 5.71 16.36 1.67
CA LYS A 306 4.43 17.06 1.89
C LYS A 306 3.59 16.41 2.99
N SER A 307 3.52 15.07 3.04
CA SER A 307 2.81 14.34 4.09
C SER A 307 3.30 14.70 5.49
N LEU A 308 4.61 14.66 5.68
CA LEU A 308 5.23 15.00 6.96
C LEU A 308 4.95 16.45 7.35
N ALA A 309 5.12 17.40 6.41
CA ALA A 309 4.85 18.82 6.66
C ALA A 309 3.37 19.07 7.05
N LEU A 310 2.43 18.42 6.38
CA LEU A 310 1.00 18.52 6.69
C LEU A 310 0.67 17.92 8.06
N THR A 311 1.28 16.78 8.41
CA THR A 311 1.07 16.13 9.71
C THR A 311 1.62 16.98 10.85
N ASP A 312 2.83 17.55 10.69
CA ASP A 312 3.43 18.44 11.67
C ASP A 312 2.57 19.70 11.88
N PHE A 313 2.09 20.30 10.79
CA PHE A 313 1.20 21.45 10.85
C PHE A 313 -0.15 21.11 11.52
N PHE A 314 -0.70 19.92 11.25
CA PHE A 314 -1.92 19.45 11.94
C PHE A 314 -1.72 19.32 13.44
N LEU A 315 -0.61 18.71 13.88
CA LEU A 315 -0.29 18.58 15.30
C LEU A 315 -0.15 19.95 15.97
N GLU A 316 0.52 20.90 15.33
CA GLU A 316 0.63 22.29 15.84
C GLU A 316 -0.75 22.94 16.00
N CYS A 317 -1.66 22.79 15.02
CA CYS A 317 -3.03 23.33 15.12
C CYS A 317 -3.81 22.70 16.28
N VAL A 318 -3.65 21.40 16.54
CA VAL A 318 -4.35 20.71 17.63
C VAL A 318 -3.76 21.05 19.01
N GLU A 319 -2.46 21.14 19.12
CA GLU A 319 -1.76 21.48 20.37
C GLU A 319 -1.94 22.96 20.74
N GLY A 320 -1.89 23.86 19.76
CA GLY A 320 -2.14 25.29 19.94
C GLY A 320 -3.56 25.64 20.38
N GLY A 321 -4.55 24.79 20.06
CA GLY A 321 -5.95 24.95 20.47
C GLY A 321 -6.31 24.37 21.84
N ARG A 322 -5.39 23.72 22.56
CA ARG A 322 -5.65 23.22 23.92
C ARG A 322 -5.55 24.35 24.95
N PRO A 323 -6.61 24.62 25.74
CA PRO A 323 -6.49 25.57 26.85
C PRO A 323 -5.42 25.08 27.85
N PRO A 324 -4.66 25.99 28.51
CA PRO A 324 -3.70 25.61 29.52
C PRO A 324 -4.42 24.77 30.58
N ARG A 325 -3.89 23.61 30.91
CA ARG A 325 -4.41 22.77 31.98
C ARG A 325 -4.30 23.57 33.24
N GLY A 326 -5.47 24.03 33.75
CA GLY A 326 -5.57 24.72 35.03
C GLY A 326 -4.95 23.86 36.12
N GLY A 327 -4.02 24.43 36.88
CA GLY A 327 -3.43 23.82 38.06
C GLY A 327 -4.52 23.60 39.12
N GLY A 328 -4.81 22.34 39.40
CA GLY A 328 -5.77 21.93 40.43
C GLY A 328 -5.63 20.44 40.72
N GLY A 329 -4.99 20.11 41.85
CA GLY A 329 -5.22 18.93 42.70
C GLY A 329 -5.06 17.53 42.11
N GLY A 330 -3.99 16.88 42.48
CA GLY A 330 -3.66 15.48 42.61
C GLY A 330 -4.68 14.41 42.17
N ALA A 331 -4.52 13.90 40.94
CA ALA A 331 -4.92 12.56 40.56
C ALA A 331 -3.71 11.87 39.91
N PRO A 332 -3.55 10.53 40.02
CA PRO A 332 -2.34 9.86 39.54
C PRO A 332 -2.15 10.09 38.04
N ARG A 333 -0.96 10.50 37.67
CA ARG A 333 -0.52 10.67 36.28
C ARG A 333 -0.82 9.40 35.50
N ALA A 334 -1.82 9.41 34.64
CA ALA A 334 -1.83 8.53 33.51
C ALA A 334 -0.52 8.75 32.75
N ALA A 335 0.16 7.69 32.39
CA ALA A 335 1.41 7.72 31.66
C ALA A 335 1.28 8.72 30.49
N GLY A 336 2.23 9.65 30.42
CA GLY A 336 2.31 10.60 29.32
C GLY A 336 2.36 9.86 27.98
N PRO A 337 2.06 10.51 26.85
CA PRO A 337 2.19 9.88 25.57
C PRO A 337 3.60 9.28 25.47
N PRO A 338 3.73 8.07 24.91
CA PRO A 338 5.03 7.45 24.75
C PRO A 338 5.96 8.43 24.01
N PRO A 339 7.27 8.41 24.32
CA PRO A 339 8.22 9.25 23.59
C PRO A 339 8.05 9.00 22.10
N ARG A 340 8.06 10.09 21.31
CA ARG A 340 8.01 10.02 19.85
C ARG A 340 9.03 8.99 19.40
N ALA A 341 8.56 7.87 18.83
CA ALA A 341 9.45 6.98 18.13
C ALA A 341 10.09 7.80 16.97
N PRO A 342 11.35 7.65 16.66
CA PRO A 342 11.95 8.21 15.47
C PRO A 342 11.24 7.57 14.26
N GLY A 343 10.37 8.34 13.60
CA GLY A 343 9.43 7.87 12.58
C GLY A 343 8.03 8.26 13.00
N GLY A 344 7.59 9.47 12.59
CA GLY A 344 6.35 10.10 13.04
C GLY A 344 5.12 9.24 12.79
N THR A 345 4.11 9.46 13.60
CA THR A 345 2.75 8.94 13.44
C THR A 345 2.25 9.28 12.03
N ASP A 346 2.15 8.25 11.19
CA ASP A 346 1.61 8.39 9.84
C ASP A 346 0.09 8.57 9.90
N PHE A 347 -0.34 9.81 10.10
CA PHE A 347 -1.62 10.21 9.54
C PHE A 347 -1.42 10.38 8.04
N THR A 348 -1.45 9.29 7.31
CA THR A 348 -1.45 9.32 5.84
C THR A 348 -2.80 9.84 5.37
N THR A 349 -2.99 11.14 5.49
CA THR A 349 -4.00 11.86 4.73
C THR A 349 -3.71 11.63 3.25
N ASN A 350 -4.74 11.53 2.44
CA ASN A 350 -4.57 11.46 0.99
C ASN A 350 -3.90 12.76 0.52
N ILE A 351 -2.58 12.74 0.45
CA ILE A 351 -1.69 13.91 0.38
C ILE A 351 -1.87 14.64 -0.93
N LEU A 352 -2.23 13.91 -1.99
CA LEU A 352 -2.46 14.46 -3.32
C LEU A 352 -3.70 15.37 -3.37
N THR A 353 -4.61 15.24 -2.41
CA THR A 353 -5.89 15.98 -2.40
C THR A 353 -5.95 17.13 -1.39
N GLY A 354 -4.94 17.36 -0.55
CA GLY A 354 -5.05 18.11 0.70
C GLY A 354 -4.79 19.63 0.67
N SER A 355 -4.35 20.26 -0.43
CA SER A 355 -3.69 21.59 -0.37
C SER A 355 -4.57 22.81 -0.06
N ALA A 356 -5.86 22.85 -0.34
CA ALA A 356 -6.59 24.13 -0.28
C ALA A 356 -7.60 24.30 0.88
N ARG A 357 -7.75 23.34 1.79
CA ARG A 357 -8.86 23.35 2.77
C ARG A 357 -8.48 23.20 4.25
N TRP A 358 -7.21 23.16 4.58
CA TRP A 358 -6.74 23.16 5.97
C TRP A 358 -7.12 24.46 6.69
N ARG A 359 -7.22 25.59 5.98
CA ARG A 359 -7.71 26.86 6.52
C ARG A 359 -9.10 26.73 7.19
N ARG A 360 -10.02 25.95 6.62
CA ARG A 360 -11.37 25.81 7.16
C ARG A 360 -11.43 24.94 8.40
N ARG A 361 -10.53 23.97 8.58
CA ARG A 361 -10.54 23.08 9.75
C ARG A 361 -9.84 23.64 10.97
N CYS A 362 -8.73 24.33 10.81
CA CYS A 362 -8.10 25.06 11.92
C CYS A 362 -9.02 26.13 12.48
N LEU A 363 -9.77 26.84 11.62
CA LEU A 363 -10.75 27.84 12.03
C LEU A 363 -12.04 27.23 12.64
N TRP A 364 -12.43 26.01 12.23
CA TRP A 364 -13.65 25.36 12.73
C TRP A 364 -13.47 24.75 14.13
N SER A 365 -12.31 24.23 14.47
CA SER A 365 -12.00 23.75 15.83
C SER A 365 -11.87 24.89 16.84
N ALA A 366 -11.49 26.08 16.39
CA ALA A 366 -11.41 27.28 17.23
C ALA A 366 -12.80 27.91 17.54
N HIS A 367 -13.85 27.60 16.76
CA HIS A 367 -15.18 28.18 16.90
C HIS A 367 -16.21 27.32 17.65
N LYS A 368 -15.90 26.05 17.98
CA LYS A 368 -16.75 25.23 18.84
C LYS A 368 -16.20 25.19 20.26
N GLY A 369 -16.58 26.18 21.05
CA GLY A 369 -16.54 26.10 22.52
C GLY A 369 -17.41 24.95 23.03
N PRO A 370 -17.15 24.41 24.24
CA PRO A 370 -17.89 23.28 24.80
C PRO A 370 -19.31 23.72 25.19
N GLY A 371 -20.32 23.26 24.46
CA GLY A 371 -21.71 23.44 24.85
C GLY A 371 -22.70 23.61 23.70
N GLY A 372 -23.17 22.51 23.14
CA GLY A 372 -24.39 22.46 22.33
C GLY A 372 -25.04 21.09 22.45
N PRO A 373 -26.39 20.97 22.60
CA PRO A 373 -27.05 19.76 23.01
C PRO A 373 -27.01 18.67 21.93
N ARG A 374 -26.80 17.43 22.38
CA ARG A 374 -27.02 16.21 21.58
C ARG A 374 -28.54 16.09 21.36
N THR A 375 -28.99 16.28 20.14
CA THR A 375 -30.26 15.73 19.69
C THR A 375 -29.97 14.35 19.09
N GLY A 376 -30.45 13.32 19.78
CA GLY A 376 -30.56 11.98 19.23
C GLY A 376 -31.69 11.97 18.21
N GLU A 377 -31.49 11.07 17.21
CA GLU A 377 -32.56 10.23 16.66
C GLU A 377 -31.99 9.44 15.50
N THR A 378 -32.16 8.15 15.69
CA THR A 378 -32.29 6.93 14.86
C THR A 378 -31.36 6.75 13.68
#